data_783911cfd68615723ce29fd42fb718fd
#
_entry.id   783911cfd68615723ce29fd42fb718fd
#
_cell.length_a   1.000
_cell.length_b   1.000
_cell.length_c   1.000
_cell.angle_alpha   90.00
_cell.angle_beta   90.00
_cell.angle_gamma   90.00
#
_symmetry.space_group_name_H-M   'P 1'
#
loop_
_entity.id
_entity.type
_entity.pdbx_description
1 polymer ?
#
loop_
_entity_poly.entity_id
_entity_poly.type
_entity_poly.pdbx_seq_one_letter_code
_entity_poly.pdbx_strand_id
1 'polypeptide(L)'
;ILAPNKTLAAQLYGEFKNFFPNNAVEYFVSYYDYYTPEAYVPRSDTYIEKEASINEQIDRMRHSATRSLLERDDVIIVASVSCIYGLGSVEAYSKMTITLKKNNEYERDQLIRTFITLQYKRNDHNFFRGTFRVRGENLEIFPSHLEDRAWRISFNLNKLEKIEEFDPLTGNKTNDFSIIKIYANSHYITPKPTMDQAIRQIKSELASTLKKHRENNKLLEEQRLRERTKFDLEMIEATGTCAGIENYSRFLSGRKAG
;
A
#
# COMPACT_ATOMS: atom_id res chain seq x y z
N ILE A 1 16.25 1.10 -13.74
CA ILE A 1 16.48 -0.02 -14.68
C ILE A 1 15.17 -0.73 -14.88
N LEU A 2 14.67 -0.81 -16.13
CA LEU A 2 13.42 -1.48 -16.45
C LEU A 2 13.71 -2.82 -17.14
N ALA A 3 13.26 -3.90 -16.52
CA ALA A 3 13.36 -5.25 -17.05
C ALA A 3 12.00 -5.73 -17.61
N PRO A 4 12.00 -6.59 -18.66
CA PRO A 4 10.77 -7.02 -19.31
C PRO A 4 9.92 -7.98 -18.46
N ASN A 5 10.50 -8.66 -17.48
CA ASN A 5 9.80 -9.59 -16.59
C ASN A 5 10.42 -9.65 -15.19
N LYS A 6 9.72 -10.30 -14.25
CA LYS A 6 10.15 -10.43 -12.85
C LYS A 6 11.47 -11.20 -12.70
N THR A 7 11.69 -12.24 -13.49
CA THR A 7 12.87 -13.13 -13.37
C THR A 7 14.14 -12.35 -13.71
N LEU A 8 14.15 -11.63 -14.83
CA LEU A 8 15.29 -10.80 -15.22
C LEU A 8 15.47 -9.62 -14.24
N ALA A 9 14.38 -9.02 -13.77
CA ALA A 9 14.47 -7.98 -12.75
C ALA A 9 15.12 -8.52 -11.45
N ALA A 10 14.79 -9.73 -11.01
CA ALA A 10 15.39 -10.34 -9.83
C ALA A 10 16.89 -10.62 -10.02
N GLN A 11 17.29 -11.12 -11.19
CA GLN A 11 18.70 -11.33 -11.53
C GLN A 11 19.47 -10.02 -11.49
N LEU A 12 19.00 -9.00 -12.20
CA LEU A 12 19.64 -7.67 -12.23
C LEU A 12 19.71 -7.05 -10.83
N TYR A 13 18.65 -7.17 -10.02
CA TYR A 13 18.65 -6.72 -8.64
C TYR A 13 19.80 -7.33 -7.84
N GLY A 14 19.98 -8.66 -7.94
CA GLY A 14 21.06 -9.36 -7.26
C GLY A 14 22.46 -8.91 -7.74
N GLU A 15 22.64 -8.78 -9.05
CA GLU A 15 23.90 -8.30 -9.65
C GLU A 15 24.23 -6.88 -9.22
N PHE A 16 23.27 -5.94 -9.34
CA PHE A 16 23.48 -4.55 -8.94
C PHE A 16 23.74 -4.39 -7.44
N LYS A 17 23.12 -5.20 -6.61
CA LYS A 17 23.37 -5.21 -5.18
C LYS A 17 24.83 -5.59 -4.84
N ASN A 18 25.40 -6.50 -5.62
CA ASN A 18 26.82 -6.87 -5.49
C ASN A 18 27.75 -5.79 -6.04
N PHE A 19 27.39 -5.15 -7.16
CA PHE A 19 28.23 -4.09 -7.77
C PHE A 19 28.18 -2.78 -6.98
N PHE A 20 27.08 -2.49 -6.32
CA PHE A 20 26.82 -1.25 -5.57
C PHE A 20 26.44 -1.53 -4.12
N PRO A 21 27.34 -2.11 -3.30
CA PRO A 21 27.00 -2.58 -1.95
C PRO A 21 26.66 -1.44 -0.97
N ASN A 22 27.08 -0.21 -1.27
CA ASN A 22 26.84 0.96 -0.42
C ASN A 22 25.61 1.78 -0.84
N ASN A 23 25.09 1.52 -2.05
CA ASN A 23 23.92 2.21 -2.59
C ASN A 23 22.63 1.51 -2.16
N ALA A 24 21.52 2.24 -2.15
CA ALA A 24 20.20 1.64 -1.99
C ALA A 24 19.77 0.99 -3.32
N VAL A 25 20.07 -0.28 -3.49
CA VAL A 25 19.57 -1.07 -4.62
C VAL A 25 18.23 -1.67 -4.23
N GLU A 26 17.18 -1.33 -4.95
CA GLU A 26 15.79 -1.64 -4.61
C GLU A 26 15.09 -2.38 -5.75
N TYR A 27 14.10 -3.21 -5.37
CA TYR A 27 13.35 -4.07 -6.28
C TYR A 27 11.90 -3.64 -6.35
N PHE A 28 11.40 -3.37 -7.56
CA PHE A 28 10.05 -2.87 -7.76
C PHE A 28 9.34 -3.59 -8.91
N VAL A 29 8.63 -4.67 -8.60
CA VAL A 29 7.88 -5.47 -9.57
C VAL A 29 6.43 -5.64 -9.13
N SER A 30 5.59 -6.30 -9.94
CA SER A 30 4.23 -6.65 -9.54
C SER A 30 4.24 -7.52 -8.28
N TYR A 31 3.47 -7.14 -7.27
CA TYR A 31 3.37 -7.89 -6.01
C TYR A 31 2.41 -9.08 -6.08
N TYR A 32 1.74 -9.30 -7.21
CA TYR A 32 0.91 -10.49 -7.39
C TYR A 32 1.76 -11.72 -7.73
N ASP A 33 1.62 -12.78 -6.94
CA ASP A 33 2.13 -14.11 -7.30
C ASP A 33 1.24 -14.77 -8.33
N TYR A 34 -0.05 -14.57 -8.17
CA TYR A 34 -1.08 -15.13 -9.01
C TYR A 34 -2.13 -14.06 -9.30
N TYR A 35 -2.55 -14.00 -10.54
CA TYR A 35 -3.61 -13.10 -11.00
C TYR A 35 -4.40 -13.78 -12.10
N THR A 36 -5.64 -14.17 -11.82
CA THR A 36 -6.59 -14.62 -12.82
C THR A 36 -7.55 -13.48 -13.13
N PRO A 37 -7.58 -12.98 -14.36
CA PRO A 37 -8.59 -12.02 -14.77
C PRO A 37 -9.97 -12.67 -14.74
N GLU A 38 -10.98 -11.85 -14.50
CA GLU A 38 -12.36 -12.24 -14.63
C GLU A 38 -12.68 -12.67 -16.06
N ALA A 39 -13.29 -13.83 -16.24
CA ALA A 39 -13.66 -14.36 -17.54
C ALA A 39 -14.99 -15.12 -17.47
N TYR A 40 -15.76 -15.04 -18.54
CA TYR A 40 -16.96 -15.86 -18.71
C TYR A 40 -16.77 -16.82 -19.89
N VAL A 41 -17.01 -18.09 -19.64
CA VAL A 41 -16.92 -19.16 -20.65
C VAL A 41 -18.35 -19.55 -21.09
N PRO A 42 -18.88 -19.04 -22.22
CA PRO A 42 -20.26 -19.26 -22.64
C PRO A 42 -20.63 -20.73 -22.87
N ARG A 43 -19.65 -21.56 -23.30
CA ARG A 43 -19.88 -22.97 -23.60
C ARG A 43 -20.25 -23.81 -22.38
N SER A 44 -19.72 -23.47 -21.20
CA SER A 44 -19.95 -24.17 -19.94
C SER A 44 -20.79 -23.38 -18.96
N ASP A 45 -21.28 -22.21 -19.35
CA ASP A 45 -21.96 -21.26 -18.47
C ASP A 45 -21.19 -21.04 -17.16
N THR A 46 -19.86 -20.98 -17.30
CA THR A 46 -18.95 -20.88 -16.16
C THR A 46 -18.39 -19.48 -16.08
N TYR A 47 -18.56 -18.86 -14.92
CA TYR A 47 -17.95 -17.59 -14.59
C TYR A 47 -16.69 -17.84 -13.75
N ILE A 48 -15.55 -17.36 -14.22
CA ILE A 48 -14.28 -17.38 -13.53
C ILE A 48 -14.13 -16.06 -12.82
N GLU A 49 -14.15 -16.09 -11.50
CA GLU A 49 -13.94 -14.88 -10.70
C GLU A 49 -12.48 -14.42 -10.76
N LYS A 50 -12.28 -13.10 -10.63
CA LYS A 50 -10.94 -12.54 -10.46
C LYS A 50 -10.35 -13.05 -9.16
N GLU A 51 -9.21 -13.70 -9.25
CA GLU A 51 -8.43 -14.15 -8.10
C GLU A 51 -7.03 -13.54 -8.15
N ALA A 52 -6.55 -13.08 -7.02
CA ALA A 52 -5.21 -12.50 -6.91
C ALA A 52 -4.62 -12.81 -5.54
N SER A 53 -3.39 -13.31 -5.55
CA SER A 53 -2.60 -13.52 -4.33
C SER A 53 -1.45 -12.51 -4.29
N ILE A 54 -1.36 -11.77 -3.19
CA ILE A 54 -0.30 -10.78 -2.97
C ILE A 54 0.88 -11.47 -2.30
N ASN A 55 2.07 -11.29 -2.86
CA ASN A 55 3.32 -11.66 -2.24
C ASN A 55 3.75 -10.60 -1.24
N GLU A 56 3.68 -10.92 0.03
CA GLU A 56 4.00 -10.02 1.15
C GLU A 56 5.46 -9.53 1.12
N GLN A 57 6.39 -10.36 0.66
CA GLN A 57 7.80 -9.98 0.56
C GLN A 57 8.02 -8.96 -0.55
N ILE A 58 7.41 -9.17 -1.71
CA ILE A 58 7.50 -8.22 -2.83
C ILE A 58 6.80 -6.91 -2.47
N ASP A 59 5.66 -6.96 -1.79
CA ASP A 59 4.98 -5.76 -1.32
C ASP A 59 5.86 -4.95 -0.36
N ARG A 60 6.50 -5.61 0.59
CA ARG A 60 7.50 -4.99 1.48
C ARG A 60 8.63 -4.33 0.70
N MET A 61 9.21 -5.02 -0.30
CA MET A 61 10.29 -4.48 -1.13
C MET A 61 9.84 -3.24 -1.92
N ARG A 62 8.58 -3.20 -2.38
CA ARG A 62 8.01 -2.01 -3.03
C ARG A 62 7.92 -0.83 -2.07
N HIS A 63 7.50 -1.05 -0.83
CA HIS A 63 7.50 -0.01 0.21
C HIS A 63 8.92 0.47 0.54
N SER A 64 9.90 -0.44 0.62
CA SER A 64 11.31 -0.10 0.77
C SER A 64 11.81 0.78 -0.37
N ALA A 65 11.53 0.40 -1.61
CA ALA A 65 11.92 1.15 -2.79
C ALA A 65 11.35 2.58 -2.80
N THR A 66 10.08 2.73 -2.50
CA THR A 66 9.43 4.05 -2.44
C THR A 66 10.02 4.93 -1.33
N ARG A 67 10.28 4.34 -0.16
CA ARG A 67 10.93 5.03 0.95
C ARG A 67 12.33 5.49 0.57
N SER A 68 13.15 4.61 0.00
CA SER A 68 14.51 4.93 -0.41
C SER A 68 14.56 6.09 -1.39
N LEU A 69 13.65 6.13 -2.38
CA LEU A 69 13.52 7.26 -3.32
C LEU A 69 13.18 8.60 -2.64
N LEU A 70 12.49 8.57 -1.50
CA LEU A 70 12.10 9.78 -0.77
C LEU A 70 13.12 10.23 0.29
N GLU A 71 14.07 9.36 0.66
CA GLU A 71 15.02 9.60 1.75
C GLU A 71 16.49 9.65 1.31
N ARG A 72 16.82 9.12 0.12
CA ARG A 72 18.19 8.94 -0.33
C ARG A 72 18.38 9.43 -1.78
N ASP A 73 19.58 9.90 -2.08
CA ASP A 73 19.99 10.36 -3.42
C ASP A 73 20.79 9.28 -4.18
N ASP A 74 21.22 8.20 -3.50
CA ASP A 74 22.05 7.13 -4.03
C ASP A 74 21.26 5.85 -4.34
N VAL A 75 20.08 5.99 -4.96
CA VAL A 75 19.12 4.89 -5.15
C VAL A 75 19.20 4.33 -6.57
N ILE A 76 19.23 3.00 -6.67
CA ILE A 76 19.09 2.24 -7.92
C ILE A 76 17.83 1.40 -7.84
N ILE A 77 16.84 1.67 -8.70
CA ILE A 77 15.62 0.86 -8.78
C ILE A 77 15.71 -0.11 -9.95
N VAL A 78 15.55 -1.40 -9.67
CA VAL A 78 15.34 -2.45 -10.67
C VAL A 78 13.85 -2.80 -10.67
N ALA A 79 13.19 -2.52 -11.80
CA ALA A 79 11.74 -2.63 -11.91
C ALA A 79 11.29 -3.46 -13.10
N SER A 80 10.07 -3.98 -13.04
CA SER A 80 9.37 -4.54 -14.21
C SER A 80 8.33 -3.54 -14.74
N VAL A 81 7.64 -3.91 -15.81
CA VAL A 81 6.59 -3.10 -16.44
C VAL A 81 5.50 -2.63 -15.45
N SER A 82 5.34 -3.30 -14.32
CA SER A 82 4.36 -2.89 -13.30
C SER A 82 4.62 -1.50 -12.70
N CYS A 83 5.82 -0.96 -12.84
CA CYS A 83 6.14 0.39 -12.36
C CYS A 83 5.49 1.52 -13.19
N ILE A 84 5.02 1.23 -14.42
CA ILE A 84 4.34 2.22 -15.26
C ILE A 84 2.87 2.42 -14.87
N TYR A 85 2.28 1.44 -14.21
CA TYR A 85 0.91 1.59 -13.70
C TYR A 85 0.89 2.53 -12.51
N GLY A 86 -0.04 3.48 -12.54
CA GLY A 86 -0.11 4.53 -11.52
C GLY A 86 -0.22 3.95 -10.11
N LEU A 87 0.80 4.18 -9.33
CA LEU A 87 0.68 4.31 -7.89
C LEU A 87 -0.08 5.60 -7.66
N GLY A 88 -0.75 5.80 -6.55
CA GLY A 88 -1.42 7.07 -6.25
C GLY A 88 -0.54 8.31 -6.53
N SER A 89 -0.97 9.52 -6.16
CA SER A 89 -0.15 10.72 -6.34
C SER A 89 1.11 10.64 -5.47
N VAL A 90 2.29 10.88 -6.07
CA VAL A 90 3.57 10.95 -5.36
C VAL A 90 3.53 12.03 -4.28
N GLU A 91 2.91 13.18 -4.58
CA GLU A 91 2.74 14.29 -3.66
C GLU A 91 1.82 13.91 -2.49
N ALA A 92 0.75 13.15 -2.76
CA ALA A 92 -0.13 12.65 -1.71
C ALA A 92 0.62 11.66 -0.82
N TYR A 93 1.33 10.70 -1.39
CA TYR A 93 2.10 9.71 -0.62
C TYR A 93 3.20 10.37 0.23
N SER A 94 3.97 11.31 -0.31
CA SER A 94 5.02 12.01 0.42
C SER A 94 4.47 12.85 1.59
N LYS A 95 3.26 13.41 1.45
CA LYS A 95 2.56 14.16 2.52
C LYS A 95 1.92 13.24 3.55
N MET A 96 1.58 12.00 3.19
CA MET A 96 0.99 11.01 4.08
C MET A 96 2.10 10.27 4.84
N THR A 97 2.84 11.03 5.62
CA THR A 97 3.91 10.54 6.49
C THR A 97 3.84 11.27 7.82
N ILE A 98 4.32 10.62 8.87
CA ILE A 98 4.51 11.27 10.17
C ILE A 98 5.94 11.13 10.62
N THR A 99 6.53 12.23 11.08
CA THR A 99 7.86 12.25 11.69
C THR A 99 7.71 12.38 13.20
N LEU A 100 8.24 11.40 13.92
CA LEU A 100 8.27 11.40 15.39
C LEU A 100 9.68 11.69 15.87
N LYS A 101 9.81 12.64 16.78
CA LYS A 101 11.09 13.04 17.41
C LYS A 101 11.02 12.83 18.91
N LYS A 102 12.06 12.21 19.45
CA LYS A 102 12.24 12.06 20.90
C LYS A 102 12.20 13.42 21.60
N ASN A 103 11.63 13.45 22.78
CA ASN A 103 11.43 14.62 23.64
C ASN A 103 10.36 15.62 23.15
N ASN A 104 9.71 15.41 22.02
CA ASN A 104 8.56 16.21 21.59
C ASN A 104 7.27 15.69 22.25
N GLU A 105 6.27 16.56 22.29
CA GLU A 105 4.93 16.22 22.78
C GLU A 105 4.02 15.79 21.63
N TYR A 106 3.27 14.72 21.86
CA TYR A 106 2.28 14.18 20.93
C TYR A 106 1.05 13.73 21.71
N GLU A 107 -0.12 14.12 21.25
CA GLU A 107 -1.37 13.56 21.77
C GLU A 107 -1.52 12.13 21.26
N ARG A 108 -1.57 11.16 22.17
CA ARG A 108 -1.57 9.74 21.87
C ARG A 108 -2.75 9.31 20.99
N ASP A 109 -3.96 9.80 21.30
CA ASP A 109 -5.16 9.45 20.53
C ASP A 109 -5.11 10.02 19.13
N GLN A 110 -4.54 11.21 18.95
CA GLN A 110 -4.30 11.79 17.64
C GLN A 110 -3.28 10.95 16.83
N LEU A 111 -2.25 10.46 17.49
CA LEU A 111 -1.25 9.59 16.84
C LEU A 111 -1.85 8.25 16.39
N ILE A 112 -2.72 7.65 17.21
CA ILE A 112 -3.48 6.44 16.85
C ILE A 112 -4.35 6.70 15.61
N ARG A 113 -5.08 7.82 15.57
CA ARG A 113 -5.88 8.23 14.40
C ARG A 113 -5.00 8.43 13.16
N THR A 114 -3.82 9.01 13.35
CA THR A 114 -2.85 9.18 12.26
C THR A 114 -2.39 7.83 11.70
N PHE A 115 -2.09 6.84 12.55
CA PHE A 115 -1.72 5.49 12.07
C PHE A 115 -2.85 4.84 11.25
N ILE A 116 -4.10 4.98 11.69
CA ILE A 116 -5.27 4.50 10.93
C ILE A 116 -5.37 5.23 9.58
N THR A 117 -5.18 6.54 9.57
CA THR A 117 -5.17 7.34 8.33
C THR A 117 -4.05 6.91 7.39
N LEU A 118 -2.89 6.53 7.90
CA LEU A 118 -1.77 5.94 7.16
C LEU A 118 -2.02 4.47 6.74
N GLN A 119 -3.24 3.96 6.93
CA GLN A 119 -3.68 2.60 6.57
C GLN A 119 -3.03 1.48 7.40
N TYR A 120 -2.47 1.77 8.58
CA TYR A 120 -2.10 0.73 9.54
C TYR A 120 -3.34 0.20 10.26
N LYS A 121 -3.39 -1.10 10.46
CA LYS A 121 -4.48 -1.76 11.18
C LYS A 121 -4.11 -1.94 12.66
N ARG A 122 -5.02 -1.59 13.57
CA ARG A 122 -4.83 -1.92 14.97
C ARG A 122 -5.05 -3.42 15.18
N ASN A 123 -4.06 -4.09 15.75
CA ASN A 123 -4.17 -5.48 16.13
C ASN A 123 -3.33 -5.74 17.39
N ASP A 124 -4.00 -5.78 18.53
CA ASP A 124 -3.32 -5.92 19.83
C ASP A 124 -2.92 -7.40 20.12
N HIS A 125 -3.49 -8.37 19.39
CA HIS A 125 -3.22 -9.80 19.56
C HIS A 125 -2.20 -10.36 18.58
N ASN A 126 -2.41 -10.13 17.30
CA ASN A 126 -1.55 -10.62 16.24
C ASN A 126 -0.79 -9.46 15.61
N PHE A 127 0.51 -9.33 15.92
CA PHE A 127 1.35 -8.21 15.54
C PHE A 127 2.26 -8.60 14.38
N PHE A 128 1.98 -8.05 13.21
CA PHE A 128 2.70 -8.31 11.97
C PHE A 128 2.84 -7.02 11.14
N ARG A 129 3.56 -7.09 10.05
CA ARG A 129 3.81 -5.97 9.14
C ARG A 129 2.51 -5.25 8.75
N GLY A 130 2.51 -3.93 8.80
CA GLY A 130 1.35 -3.09 8.50
C GLY A 130 0.32 -2.99 9.63
N THR A 131 0.67 -3.47 10.83
CA THR A 131 -0.17 -3.31 12.02
C THR A 131 0.49 -2.42 13.09
N PHE A 132 -0.33 -1.92 13.98
CA PHE A 132 0.12 -1.32 15.23
C PHE A 132 -0.69 -1.86 16.40
N ARG A 133 -0.12 -1.80 17.59
CA ARG A 133 -0.78 -2.19 18.84
C ARG A 133 -0.48 -1.22 19.97
N VAL A 134 -1.32 -1.27 20.99
CA VAL A 134 -1.24 -0.42 22.18
C VAL A 134 -1.00 -1.29 23.41
N ARG A 135 0.08 -1.02 24.13
CA ARG A 135 0.44 -1.75 25.37
C ARG A 135 0.83 -0.77 26.46
N GLY A 136 -0.09 -0.47 27.38
CA GLY A 136 0.13 0.52 28.43
C GLY A 136 0.49 1.88 27.83
N GLU A 137 1.61 2.47 28.20
CA GLU A 137 2.12 3.74 27.69
C GLU A 137 2.89 3.60 26.35
N ASN A 138 2.93 2.39 25.76
CA ASN A 138 3.66 2.14 24.53
C ASN A 138 2.71 2.02 23.34
N LEU A 139 3.09 2.67 22.25
CA LEU A 139 2.59 2.39 20.91
C LEU A 139 3.65 1.57 20.17
N GLU A 140 3.29 0.42 19.66
CA GLU A 140 4.17 -0.40 18.83
C GLU A 140 3.63 -0.45 17.42
N ILE A 141 4.48 -0.20 16.44
CA ILE A 141 4.13 -0.22 15.02
C ILE A 141 5.10 -1.10 14.26
N PHE A 142 4.57 -1.90 13.33
CA PHE A 142 5.37 -2.70 12.41
C PHE A 142 5.33 -2.07 11.02
N PRO A 143 6.34 -1.26 10.66
CA PRO A 143 6.36 -0.54 9.39
C PRO A 143 6.29 -1.45 8.17
N SER A 144 5.63 -0.99 7.11
CA SER A 144 5.39 -1.76 5.89
C SER A 144 6.67 -2.15 5.12
N HIS A 145 7.77 -1.44 5.31
CA HIS A 145 9.06 -1.69 4.65
C HIS A 145 10.02 -2.58 5.44
N LEU A 146 9.73 -2.86 6.72
CA LEU A 146 10.57 -3.72 7.57
C LEU A 146 10.13 -5.18 7.46
N GLU A 147 11.09 -6.10 7.60
CA GLU A 147 10.85 -7.53 7.50
C GLU A 147 10.64 -8.19 8.86
N ASP A 148 11.55 -7.94 9.79
CA ASP A 148 11.66 -8.62 11.06
C ASP A 148 11.88 -7.67 12.25
N ARG A 149 11.61 -6.39 12.06
CA ARG A 149 11.78 -5.33 13.06
C ARG A 149 10.54 -4.48 13.18
N ALA A 150 10.27 -4.06 14.38
CA ALA A 150 9.19 -3.14 14.69
C ALA A 150 9.69 -2.01 15.58
N TRP A 151 8.92 -0.94 15.67
CA TRP A 151 9.25 0.22 16.50
C TRP A 151 8.33 0.31 17.70
N ARG A 152 8.92 0.52 18.87
CA ARG A 152 8.23 0.81 20.14
C ARG A 152 8.44 2.27 20.46
N ILE A 153 7.35 2.98 20.67
CA ILE A 153 7.27 4.39 20.96
C ILE A 153 6.70 4.53 22.36
N SER A 154 7.54 4.94 23.33
CA SER A 154 7.18 5.02 24.75
C SER A 154 6.92 6.45 25.15
N PHE A 155 5.78 6.66 25.82
CA PHE A 155 5.34 7.96 26.29
C PHE A 155 5.41 8.05 27.82
N ASN A 156 5.65 9.26 28.31
CA ASN A 156 5.36 9.69 29.67
C ASN A 156 4.37 10.84 29.56
N LEU A 157 3.10 10.58 29.86
CA LEU A 157 1.99 11.45 29.51
C LEU A 157 1.96 11.69 27.98
N ASN A 158 2.14 12.93 27.56
CA ASN A 158 2.17 13.31 26.14
C ASN A 158 3.60 13.45 25.57
N LYS A 159 4.64 13.30 26.42
CA LYS A 159 6.03 13.41 25.98
C LYS A 159 6.56 12.09 25.47
N LEU A 160 7.07 12.08 24.25
CA LEU A 160 7.72 10.92 23.66
C LEU A 160 9.12 10.77 24.26
N GLU A 161 9.31 9.77 25.12
CA GLU A 161 10.57 9.55 25.83
C GLU A 161 11.55 8.66 25.09
N LYS A 162 11.03 7.59 24.42
CA LYS A 162 11.87 6.61 23.75
C LYS A 162 11.28 6.19 22.42
N ILE A 163 12.17 5.92 21.47
CA ILE A 163 11.86 5.25 20.21
C ILE A 163 12.88 4.11 20.07
N GLU A 164 12.41 2.89 20.18
CA GLU A 164 13.22 1.69 20.15
C GLU A 164 12.84 0.82 18.95
N GLU A 165 13.83 0.27 18.26
CA GLU A 165 13.63 -0.84 17.35
C GLU A 165 13.75 -2.15 18.14
N PHE A 166 12.87 -3.09 17.84
CA PHE A 166 12.87 -4.38 18.51
C PHE A 166 12.47 -5.51 17.56
N ASP A 167 12.90 -6.72 17.91
CA ASP A 167 12.43 -7.95 17.27
C ASP A 167 11.03 -8.30 17.80
N PRO A 168 9.99 -8.33 16.97
CA PRO A 168 8.61 -8.58 17.42
C PRO A 168 8.37 -10.00 17.96
N LEU A 169 9.22 -10.98 17.60
CA LEU A 169 9.13 -12.37 18.09
C LEU A 169 9.70 -12.52 19.50
N THR A 170 10.87 -11.96 19.75
CA THR A 170 11.55 -12.07 21.03
C THR A 170 11.28 -10.92 21.99
N GLY A 171 10.83 -9.79 21.47
CA GLY A 171 10.65 -8.53 22.20
C GLY A 171 11.97 -7.80 22.51
N ASN A 172 13.10 -8.36 22.07
CA ASN A 172 14.43 -7.80 22.36
C ASN A 172 14.67 -6.54 21.56
N LYS A 173 15.16 -5.52 22.25
CA LYS A 173 15.59 -4.27 21.63
C LYS A 173 16.81 -4.51 20.75
N THR A 174 16.79 -3.91 19.55
CA THR A 174 17.90 -3.99 18.58
C THR A 174 18.58 -2.64 18.37
N ASN A 175 17.84 -1.53 18.45
CA ASN A 175 18.38 -0.19 18.22
C ASN A 175 17.59 0.89 18.98
N ASP A 176 18.14 2.12 19.04
CA ASP A 176 17.49 3.34 19.52
C ASP A 176 17.50 4.41 18.44
N PHE A 177 16.40 5.16 18.37
CA PHE A 177 16.29 6.30 17.45
C PHE A 177 15.96 7.59 18.19
N SER A 178 16.52 8.69 17.73
CA SER A 178 16.11 10.05 18.14
C SER A 178 14.95 10.57 17.29
N ILE A 179 14.81 10.03 16.08
CA ILE A 179 13.80 10.40 15.11
C ILE A 179 13.45 9.20 14.23
N ILE A 180 12.16 9.02 13.93
CA ILE A 180 11.68 8.06 12.94
C ILE A 180 10.68 8.76 12.01
N LYS A 181 10.59 8.24 10.78
CA LYS A 181 9.59 8.66 9.80
C LYS A 181 8.74 7.45 9.41
N ILE A 182 7.44 7.54 9.62
CA ILE A 182 6.48 6.49 9.34
C ILE A 182 5.74 6.87 8.07
N TYR A 183 5.82 6.01 7.06
CA TYR A 183 5.16 6.14 5.78
C TYR A 183 3.85 5.39 5.77
N ALA A 184 2.98 5.71 4.82
CA ALA A 184 1.73 5.00 4.63
C ALA A 184 1.94 3.50 4.34
N ASN A 185 1.02 2.68 4.84
CA ASN A 185 1.00 1.23 4.62
C ASN A 185 0.34 0.83 3.29
N SER A 186 0.12 1.77 2.38
CA SER A 186 -0.40 1.55 1.04
C SER A 186 0.12 2.61 0.08
N HIS A 187 0.47 2.21 -1.13
CA HIS A 187 0.83 3.13 -2.21
C HIS A 187 -0.38 3.88 -2.79
N TYR A 188 -1.58 3.39 -2.54
CA TYR A 188 -2.83 3.95 -3.05
C TYR A 188 -3.53 4.86 -2.05
N ILE A 189 -2.78 5.34 -1.06
CA ILE A 189 -3.33 6.27 -0.07
C ILE A 189 -3.74 7.57 -0.74
N THR A 190 -4.96 8.00 -0.45
CA THR A 190 -5.56 9.17 -1.09
C THR A 190 -6.26 10.03 -0.05
N PRO A 191 -6.02 11.35 -0.03
CA PRO A 191 -6.74 12.26 0.86
C PRO A 191 -8.25 12.18 0.65
N LYS A 192 -9.01 12.27 1.74
CA LYS A 192 -10.49 12.11 1.72
C LYS A 192 -11.20 12.95 0.65
N PRO A 193 -10.90 14.24 0.44
CA PRO A 193 -11.56 15.02 -0.61
C PRO A 193 -11.33 14.48 -2.02
N THR A 194 -10.12 13.99 -2.29
CA THR A 194 -9.77 13.36 -3.58
C THR A 194 -10.45 12.01 -3.73
N MET A 195 -10.56 11.23 -2.64
CA MET A 195 -11.29 9.97 -2.63
C MET A 195 -12.78 10.16 -2.92
N ASP A 196 -13.41 11.15 -2.29
CA ASP A 196 -14.82 11.48 -2.52
C ASP A 196 -15.07 11.91 -3.98
N GLN A 197 -14.13 12.63 -4.59
CA GLN A 197 -14.18 12.97 -6.00
C GLN A 197 -14.03 11.73 -6.90
N ALA A 198 -13.06 10.86 -6.62
CA ALA A 198 -12.84 9.62 -7.33
C ALA A 198 -14.10 8.73 -7.30
N ILE A 199 -14.71 8.55 -6.13
CA ILE A 199 -15.97 7.78 -5.97
C ILE A 199 -17.08 8.33 -6.87
N ARG A 200 -17.26 9.66 -6.90
CA ARG A 200 -18.27 10.28 -7.81
C ARG A 200 -17.97 10.00 -9.27
N GLN A 201 -16.72 10.08 -9.69
CA GLN A 201 -16.31 9.82 -11.07
C GLN A 201 -16.50 8.34 -11.44
N ILE A 202 -16.14 7.41 -10.55
CA ILE A 202 -16.36 5.97 -10.74
C ILE A 202 -17.85 5.67 -10.89
N LYS A 203 -18.71 6.21 -10.02
CA LYS A 203 -20.17 6.04 -10.09
C LYS A 203 -20.73 6.58 -11.43
N SER A 204 -20.24 7.73 -11.92
CA SER A 204 -20.65 8.31 -13.19
C SER A 204 -20.25 7.46 -14.39
N GLU A 205 -18.99 6.99 -14.43
CA GLU A 205 -18.50 6.12 -15.50
C GLU A 205 -19.19 4.75 -15.49
N LEU A 206 -19.40 4.18 -14.30
CA LEU A 206 -20.17 2.95 -14.15
C LEU A 206 -21.55 3.08 -14.79
N ALA A 207 -22.31 4.15 -14.47
CA ALA A 207 -23.64 4.35 -15.02
C ALA A 207 -23.64 4.41 -16.55
N SER A 208 -22.66 5.11 -17.15
CA SER A 208 -22.52 5.20 -18.60
C SER A 208 -22.16 3.87 -19.25
N THR A 209 -21.28 3.09 -18.60
CA THR A 209 -20.83 1.78 -19.11
C THR A 209 -21.93 0.73 -19.00
N LEU A 210 -22.68 0.71 -17.91
CA LEU A 210 -23.84 -0.18 -17.74
C LEU A 210 -24.92 0.08 -18.80
N LYS A 211 -25.17 1.36 -19.13
CA LYS A 211 -26.09 1.72 -20.21
C LYS A 211 -25.63 1.15 -21.55
N LYS A 212 -24.33 1.29 -21.89
CA LYS A 212 -23.74 0.72 -23.11
C LYS A 212 -23.85 -0.80 -23.17
N HIS A 213 -23.60 -1.50 -22.04
CA HIS A 213 -23.76 -2.96 -21.99
C HIS A 213 -25.18 -3.39 -22.24
N ARG A 214 -26.17 -2.68 -21.65
CA ARG A 214 -27.59 -2.95 -21.86
C ARG A 214 -28.03 -2.71 -23.30
N GLU A 215 -27.59 -1.61 -23.90
CA GLU A 215 -27.88 -1.28 -25.32
C GLU A 215 -27.28 -2.34 -26.28
N ASN A 216 -26.17 -2.97 -25.91
CA ASN A 216 -25.53 -4.04 -26.67
C ASN A 216 -26.01 -5.45 -26.24
N ASN A 217 -27.07 -5.57 -25.47
CA ASN A 217 -27.66 -6.83 -24.97
C ASN A 217 -26.67 -7.71 -24.18
N LYS A 218 -25.69 -7.09 -23.50
CA LYS A 218 -24.69 -7.72 -22.62
C LYS A 218 -25.16 -7.68 -21.17
N LEU A 219 -26.26 -8.42 -20.89
CA LEU A 219 -26.93 -8.32 -19.58
C LEU A 219 -26.13 -8.95 -18.45
N LEU A 220 -25.39 -10.04 -18.72
CA LEU A 220 -24.54 -10.69 -17.74
C LEU A 220 -23.37 -9.79 -17.35
N GLU A 221 -22.68 -9.23 -18.32
CA GLU A 221 -21.56 -8.31 -18.09
C GLU A 221 -22.03 -7.03 -17.38
N GLU A 222 -23.22 -6.53 -17.71
CA GLU A 222 -23.84 -5.41 -17.00
C GLU A 222 -24.05 -5.72 -15.52
N GLN A 223 -24.68 -6.86 -15.21
CA GLN A 223 -24.94 -7.28 -13.84
C GLN A 223 -23.65 -7.44 -13.04
N ARG A 224 -22.68 -8.17 -13.58
CA ARG A 224 -21.40 -8.45 -12.91
C ARG A 224 -20.58 -7.18 -12.65
N LEU A 225 -20.46 -6.31 -13.64
CA LEU A 225 -19.76 -5.05 -13.48
C LEU A 225 -20.41 -4.18 -12.40
N ARG A 226 -21.74 -4.14 -12.37
CA ARG A 226 -22.51 -3.40 -11.35
C ARG A 226 -22.26 -3.93 -9.94
N GLU A 227 -22.42 -5.23 -9.73
CA GLU A 227 -22.27 -5.86 -8.43
C GLU A 227 -20.87 -5.68 -7.86
N ARG A 228 -19.86 -5.95 -8.69
CA ARG A 228 -18.48 -5.83 -8.31
C ARG A 228 -18.08 -4.40 -7.99
N THR A 229 -18.36 -3.45 -8.90
CA THR A 229 -17.99 -2.05 -8.66
C THR A 229 -18.71 -1.48 -7.44
N LYS A 230 -19.97 -1.90 -7.20
CA LYS A 230 -20.69 -1.51 -6.01
C LYS A 230 -20.00 -2.01 -4.73
N PHE A 231 -19.62 -3.27 -4.69
CA PHE A 231 -18.87 -3.86 -3.57
C PHE A 231 -17.53 -3.14 -3.35
N ASP A 232 -16.75 -2.91 -4.42
CA ASP A 232 -15.48 -2.18 -4.33
C ASP A 232 -15.67 -0.76 -3.77
N LEU A 233 -16.71 -0.05 -4.21
CA LEU A 233 -17.04 1.29 -3.71
C LEU A 233 -17.42 1.29 -2.24
N GLU A 234 -18.20 0.31 -1.77
CA GLU A 234 -18.56 0.15 -0.36
C GLU A 234 -17.28 -0.09 0.49
N MET A 235 -16.35 -0.92 0.01
CA MET A 235 -15.06 -1.13 0.68
C MET A 235 -14.20 0.15 0.71
N ILE A 236 -14.12 0.89 -0.41
CA ILE A 236 -13.38 2.15 -0.48
C ILE A 236 -13.99 3.20 0.46
N GLU A 237 -15.31 3.32 0.52
CA GLU A 237 -16.00 4.25 1.43
C GLU A 237 -15.76 3.88 2.91
N ALA A 238 -15.75 2.59 3.24
CA ALA A 238 -15.59 2.09 4.61
C ALA A 238 -14.12 2.12 5.10
N THR A 239 -13.17 1.73 4.25
CA THR A 239 -11.78 1.46 4.65
C THR A 239 -10.73 2.30 3.92
N GLY A 240 -11.13 3.04 2.89
CA GLY A 240 -10.23 3.79 2.01
C GLY A 240 -9.51 2.94 0.96
N THR A 241 -9.82 1.64 0.86
CA THR A 241 -9.18 0.71 -0.10
C THR A 241 -10.11 -0.43 -0.47
N CYS A 242 -9.78 -1.18 -1.54
CA CYS A 242 -10.45 -2.43 -1.90
C CYS A 242 -9.47 -3.39 -2.56
N ALA A 243 -9.84 -4.65 -2.72
CA ALA A 243 -9.06 -5.61 -3.52
C ALA A 243 -9.00 -5.15 -4.98
N GLY A 244 -7.80 -4.98 -5.54
CA GLY A 244 -7.60 -4.47 -6.90
C GLY A 244 -7.80 -2.96 -7.02
N ILE A 245 -7.49 -2.19 -5.97
CA ILE A 245 -7.57 -0.72 -5.94
C ILE A 245 -6.80 -0.07 -7.10
N GLU A 246 -5.77 -0.73 -7.63
CA GLU A 246 -5.01 -0.29 -8.80
C GLU A 246 -5.87 -0.10 -10.05
N ASN A 247 -6.99 -0.81 -10.17
CA ASN A 247 -7.94 -0.64 -11.28
C ASN A 247 -8.61 0.76 -11.24
N TYR A 248 -8.62 1.39 -10.10
CA TYR A 248 -9.17 2.73 -9.86
C TYR A 248 -8.09 3.81 -9.81
N SER A 249 -6.80 3.45 -10.03
CA SER A 249 -5.65 4.36 -9.91
C SER A 249 -5.78 5.64 -10.73
N ARG A 250 -6.43 5.57 -11.90
CA ARG A 250 -6.71 6.73 -12.75
C ARG A 250 -7.55 7.79 -12.03
N PHE A 251 -8.61 7.37 -11.35
CA PHE A 251 -9.50 8.28 -10.61
C PHE A 251 -8.80 8.84 -9.37
N LEU A 252 -7.98 8.00 -8.69
CA LEU A 252 -7.23 8.39 -7.50
C LEU A 252 -6.11 9.38 -7.81
N SER A 253 -5.50 9.28 -9.00
CA SER A 253 -4.42 10.15 -9.46
C SER A 253 -4.89 11.35 -10.31
N GLY A 254 -6.18 11.42 -10.64
CA GLY A 254 -6.75 12.47 -11.51
C GLY A 254 -6.30 12.40 -12.97
N ARG A 255 -5.72 11.29 -13.41
CA ARG A 255 -5.28 11.10 -14.81
C ARG A 255 -6.49 10.92 -15.74
N LYS A 256 -6.33 11.39 -17.00
CA LYS A 256 -7.33 11.15 -18.05
C LYS A 256 -7.29 9.67 -18.47
N ALA A 257 -8.42 9.18 -19.01
CA ALA A 257 -8.44 7.89 -19.70
C ALA A 257 -7.45 7.95 -20.88
N GLY A 258 -6.59 6.94 -20.97
CA GLY A 258 -5.66 6.77 -22.09
C GLY A 258 -6.35 6.10 -23.26
#